data_763856def61b537ce7ea13b194c6ccf5
#
_entry.id   763856def61b537ce7ea13b194c6ccf5
#
_cell.length_a   1.000
_cell.length_b   1.000
_cell.length_c   1.000
_cell.angle_alpha   90.00
_cell.angle_beta   90.00
_cell.angle_gamma   90.00
#
_symmetry.space_group_name_H-M   'P 1'
#
loop_
_entity.id
_entity.type
_entity.pdbx_description
1 polymer ?
#
loop_
_entity_poly.entity_id
_entity_poly.type
_entity_poly.pdbx_seq_one_letter_code
_entity_poly.pdbx_strand_id
1 'polypeptide(L)'
;MADRSRRRRVRHDIIIEILQSAEGGAKKTHIMYKVGLTHSQIEQYLNALKKASFVTEKNGIWKTTKEGLHVIEACKICHHLLDIT
;
A
#
# COMPACT_ATOMS: atom_id res chain seq x y z
N MET A 1 4.68 24.82 -2.11
CA MET A 1 4.56 24.23 -1.71
C MET A 1 4.13 22.92 -1.36
N ALA A 2 3.26 22.74 -0.73
CA ALA A 2 2.71 21.51 -0.26
C ALA A 2 2.47 20.50 -1.35
N ASP A 3 2.37 20.98 -2.51
CA ASP A 3 2.12 20.08 -3.62
C ASP A 3 3.18 19.07 -3.87
N ARG A 4 4.35 19.35 -3.42
CA ARG A 4 5.42 18.42 -3.66
C ARG A 4 5.16 17.04 -3.14
N SER A 5 4.63 16.93 -1.95
CA SER A 5 4.42 15.61 -1.38
C SER A 5 3.44 14.79 -2.21
N ARG A 6 2.41 15.43 -2.75
CA ARG A 6 1.46 14.71 -3.57
C ARG A 6 2.07 14.25 -4.88
N ARG A 7 2.83 15.13 -5.52
CA ARG A 7 3.45 14.78 -6.77
C ARG A 7 4.53 13.76 -6.60
N ARG A 8 5.12 13.74 -5.43
CA ARG A 8 6.26 12.89 -5.17
C ARG A 8 5.92 11.53 -4.63
N ARG A 9 4.66 11.17 -4.67
CA ARG A 9 4.30 9.82 -4.25
C ARG A 9 4.91 8.85 -5.24
N VAL A 10 5.90 8.12 -4.78
CA VAL A 10 6.53 7.12 -5.62
C VAL A 10 5.84 5.78 -5.40
N ARG A 11 6.15 4.83 -6.27
CA ARG A 11 5.51 3.52 -6.20
C ARG A 11 5.62 2.90 -4.81
N HIS A 12 6.75 3.08 -4.18
CA HIS A 12 6.98 2.55 -2.84
C HIS A 12 5.96 3.08 -1.84
N ASP A 13 5.73 4.39 -1.87
CA ASP A 13 4.75 5.02 -0.98
C ASP A 13 3.35 4.50 -1.23
N ILE A 14 3.01 4.31 -2.49
CA ILE A 14 1.69 3.82 -2.86
C ILE A 14 1.50 2.40 -2.33
N ILE A 15 2.52 1.55 -2.47
CA ILE A 15 2.44 0.18 -1.99
C ILE A 15 2.23 0.15 -0.48
N ILE A 16 2.94 1.00 0.26
CA ILE A 16 2.79 1.05 1.71
C ILE A 16 1.37 1.50 2.07
N GLU A 17 0.84 2.50 1.39
CA GLU A 17 -0.52 2.95 1.66
C GLU A 17 -1.54 1.86 1.41
N ILE A 18 -1.34 1.09 0.34
CA ILE A 18 -2.24 -0.02 0.04
C ILE A 18 -2.17 -1.07 1.14
N LEU A 19 -0.96 -1.45 1.55
CA LEU A 19 -0.79 -2.45 2.59
C LEU A 19 -1.38 -1.99 3.91
N GLN A 20 -1.21 -0.72 4.25
CA GLN A 20 -1.79 -0.19 5.47
C GLN A 20 -3.32 -0.19 5.39
N SER A 21 -3.86 0.15 4.25
CA SER A 21 -5.31 0.16 4.07
C SER A 21 -5.92 -1.23 4.19
N ALA A 22 -5.14 -2.24 3.86
CA ALA A 22 -5.64 -3.62 3.87
C ALA A 22 -5.29 -4.39 5.13
N GLU A 23 -4.70 -3.74 6.13
CA GLU A 23 -4.26 -4.45 7.34
C GLU A 23 -5.39 -5.22 8.02
N GLY A 24 -6.52 -4.60 8.16
CA GLY A 24 -7.67 -5.23 8.80
C GLY A 24 -8.61 -5.89 7.82
N GLY A 25 -8.25 -5.87 6.55
CA GLY A 25 -9.14 -6.36 5.51
C GLY A 25 -9.97 -5.24 4.91
N ALA A 26 -10.01 -5.16 3.60
CA ALA A 26 -10.77 -4.10 2.92
C ALA A 26 -11.10 -4.52 1.51
N LYS A 27 -12.17 -3.95 0.98
CA LYS A 27 -12.53 -4.19 -0.41
C LYS A 27 -11.63 -3.39 -1.34
N LYS A 28 -11.46 -3.89 -2.55
CA LYS A 28 -10.63 -3.24 -3.53
C LYS A 28 -11.04 -1.78 -3.75
N THR A 29 -12.34 -1.53 -3.87
CA THR A 29 -12.81 -0.17 -4.11
C THR A 29 -12.51 0.75 -2.93
N HIS A 30 -12.58 0.23 -1.72
CA HIS A 30 -12.27 1.03 -0.54
C HIS A 30 -10.80 1.42 -0.55
N ILE A 31 -9.93 0.46 -0.85
CA ILE A 31 -8.50 0.74 -0.92
C ILE A 31 -8.21 1.74 -2.03
N MET A 32 -8.87 1.56 -3.17
CA MET A 32 -8.70 2.44 -4.31
C MET A 32 -9.01 3.89 -3.96
N TYR A 33 -10.14 4.11 -3.31
CA TYR A 33 -10.54 5.47 -2.95
C TYR A 33 -9.63 6.04 -1.87
N LYS A 34 -9.26 5.22 -0.90
CA LYS A 34 -8.45 5.69 0.19
C LYS A 34 -7.06 6.11 -0.26
N VAL A 35 -6.49 5.35 -1.19
CA VAL A 35 -5.14 5.63 -1.69
C VAL A 35 -5.17 6.65 -2.83
N GLY A 36 -6.30 6.76 -3.51
CA GLY A 36 -6.44 7.72 -4.59
C GLY A 36 -5.94 7.20 -5.93
N LEU A 37 -6.23 5.95 -6.23
CA LEU A 37 -5.79 5.33 -7.47
C LEU A 37 -6.98 5.09 -8.39
N THR A 38 -6.69 4.91 -9.68
CA THR A 38 -7.72 4.48 -10.62
C THR A 38 -7.95 2.99 -10.46
N HIS A 39 -9.05 2.51 -11.03
CA HIS A 39 -9.37 1.10 -10.98
C HIS A 39 -8.26 0.25 -11.59
N SER A 40 -7.74 0.70 -12.72
CA SER A 40 -6.67 -0.03 -13.41
C SER A 40 -5.40 -0.09 -12.56
N GLN A 41 -5.06 1.02 -11.91
CA GLN A 41 -3.87 1.07 -11.10
C GLN A 41 -3.99 0.16 -9.88
N ILE A 42 -5.13 0.20 -9.18
CA ILE A 42 -5.27 -0.62 -7.99
C ILE A 42 -5.24 -2.10 -8.34
N GLU A 43 -5.79 -2.47 -9.49
CA GLU A 43 -5.74 -3.85 -9.91
C GLU A 43 -4.32 -4.32 -10.13
N GLN A 44 -3.53 -3.51 -10.80
CA GLN A 44 -2.14 -3.86 -11.05
C GLN A 44 -1.36 -4.01 -9.76
N TYR A 45 -1.53 -3.07 -8.84
CA TYR A 45 -0.84 -3.13 -7.57
C TYR A 45 -1.27 -4.33 -6.74
N LEU A 46 -2.57 -4.56 -6.63
CA LEU A 46 -3.05 -5.67 -5.80
C LEU A 46 -2.63 -7.01 -6.38
N ASN A 47 -2.67 -7.16 -7.70
CA ASN A 47 -2.24 -8.41 -8.32
C ASN A 47 -0.76 -8.66 -8.07
N ALA A 48 0.05 -7.63 -8.19
CA ALA A 48 1.48 -7.77 -7.94
C ALA A 48 1.76 -8.11 -6.48
N LEU A 49 1.06 -7.46 -5.56
CA LEU A 49 1.24 -7.72 -4.14
C LEU A 49 0.77 -9.12 -3.76
N LYS A 50 -0.30 -9.57 -4.41
CA LYS A 50 -0.80 -10.92 -4.16
C LYS A 50 0.22 -11.96 -4.65
N LYS A 51 0.82 -11.73 -5.80
CA LYS A 51 1.83 -12.64 -6.32
C LYS A 51 3.04 -12.69 -5.39
N ALA A 52 3.38 -11.57 -4.78
CA ALA A 52 4.51 -11.52 -3.86
C ALA A 52 4.14 -12.00 -2.46
N SER A 53 2.88 -12.40 -2.25
CA SER A 53 2.39 -12.89 -0.98
C SER A 53 2.32 -11.82 0.11
N PHE A 54 2.24 -10.55 -0.29
CA PHE A 54 2.10 -9.47 0.66
C PHE A 54 0.65 -9.20 1.02
N VAL A 55 -0.29 -9.63 0.17
CA VAL A 55 -1.72 -9.54 0.48
C VAL A 55 -2.40 -10.83 0.05
N THR A 56 -3.53 -11.12 0.66
CA THR A 56 -4.37 -12.22 0.24
C THR A 56 -5.75 -11.67 -0.06
N GLU A 57 -6.50 -12.39 -0.86
CA GLU A 57 -7.85 -11.98 -1.22
C GLU A 57 -8.80 -13.13 -0.95
N LYS A 58 -9.89 -12.84 -0.24
CA LYS A 58 -10.86 -13.86 0.09
C LYS A 58 -12.24 -13.22 0.06
N ASN A 59 -13.12 -13.73 -0.77
CA ASN A 59 -14.49 -13.23 -0.90
C ASN A 59 -14.52 -11.72 -1.14
N GLY A 60 -13.60 -11.24 -1.96
CA GLY A 60 -13.57 -9.83 -2.30
C GLY A 60 -12.90 -8.94 -1.27
N ILE A 61 -12.40 -9.53 -0.19
CA ILE A 61 -11.71 -8.79 0.86
C ILE A 61 -10.21 -9.02 0.72
N TRP A 62 -9.47 -7.93 0.63
CA TRP A 62 -8.02 -7.97 0.52
C TRP A 62 -7.43 -7.70 1.89
N LYS A 63 -6.51 -8.52 2.31
CA LYS A 63 -5.91 -8.39 3.63
C LYS A 63 -4.40 -8.53 3.54
N THR A 64 -3.68 -7.66 4.26
CA THR A 64 -2.23 -7.69 4.29
C THR A 64 -1.75 -8.90 5.09
N THR A 65 -0.78 -9.62 4.54
CA THR A 65 -0.23 -10.81 5.20
C THR A 65 0.83 -10.39 6.20
N LYS A 66 1.36 -11.39 6.92
CA LYS A 66 2.46 -11.15 7.84
C LYS A 66 3.66 -10.56 7.10
N GLU A 67 3.94 -11.09 5.91
CA GLU A 67 5.03 -10.56 5.10
C GLU A 67 4.78 -9.12 4.71
N GLY A 68 3.53 -8.79 4.39
CA GLY A 68 3.17 -7.42 4.07
C GLY A 68 3.35 -6.50 5.25
N LEU A 69 3.03 -6.97 6.45
CA LEU A 69 3.23 -6.18 7.65
C LEU A 69 4.71 -5.91 7.89
N HIS A 70 5.57 -6.87 7.59
CA HIS A 70 7.00 -6.69 7.72
C HIS A 70 7.49 -5.59 6.78
N VAL A 71 6.93 -5.53 5.58
CA VAL A 71 7.28 -4.48 4.63
C VAL A 71 6.92 -3.12 5.19
N ILE A 72 5.74 -3.01 5.78
CA ILE A 72 5.30 -1.75 6.38
C ILE A 72 6.27 -1.31 7.48
N GLU A 73 6.64 -2.24 8.34
CA GLU A 73 7.54 -1.95 9.45
C GLU A 73 8.90 -1.49 8.95
N ALA A 74 9.44 -2.20 7.97
CA ALA A 74 10.74 -1.86 7.42
C ALA A 74 10.72 -0.46 6.79
N CYS A 75 9.63 -0.15 6.11
CA CYS A 75 9.52 1.15 5.46
C CYS A 75 9.36 2.28 6.46
N LYS A 76 8.65 2.03 7.56
CA LYS A 76 8.53 3.04 8.60
C LYS A 76 9.90 3.38 9.17
N ILE A 77 10.72 2.36 9.39
CA ILE A 77 12.05 2.57 9.91
C ILE A 77 12.88 3.37 8.92
N CYS A 78 12.82 3.00 7.65
CA CYS A 78 13.56 3.71 6.62
C CYS A 78 13.14 5.17 6.53
N HIS A 79 11.83 5.42 6.57
CA HIS A 79 11.35 6.78 6.50
C HIS A 79 11.80 7.59 7.70
N HIS A 80 11.79 6.98 8.87
CA HIS A 80 12.21 7.66 10.07
C HIS A 80 13.68 8.07 9.98
N LEU A 81 14.53 7.16 9.49
CA LEU A 81 15.94 7.45 9.35
C LEU A 81 16.18 8.55 8.32
N LEU A 82 15.43 8.54 7.23
CA LEU A 82 15.57 9.56 6.22
C LEU A 82 15.13 10.92 6.74
N ASP A 83 14.12 10.94 7.57
CA ASP A 83 13.67 12.19 8.16
C ASP A 83 14.71 12.81 9.09
N ILE A 84 15.46 11.97 9.76
CA ILE A 84 16.47 12.45 10.67
C ILE A 84 17.61 13.12 9.93
N THR A 85 17.94 12.60 8.77
CA THR A 85 19.02 13.19 8.00
C THR A 85 18.53 14.36 7.19
#